data_3909d804bc61b48bed0e188c678028cf
#
_entry.id   3909d804bc61b48bed0e188c678028cf
#
_cell.length_a   1.000
_cell.length_b   1.000
_cell.length_c   1.000
_cell.angle_alpha   90.00
_cell.angle_beta   90.00
_cell.angle_gamma   90.00
#
_symmetry.space_group_name_H-M   'P 1'
#
loop_
_entity.id
_entity.type
_entity.pdbx_description
1 polymer ?
#
loop_
_entity_poly.entity_id
_entity_poly.type
_entity_poly.pdbx_seq_one_letter_code
_entity_poly.pdbx_strand_id
1 'polypeptide(L)'
;MFASCQKDEDIVPEPQPEPQPIVVKYAEYETNDDYVDLGVGNFMIATKNLGAKRPEDTGDFFAWGETEPKEVYSWETYKLQTSPTYYKDGEFLQPQDDAATVILGNGWRMPTVDEVKFLTDSYTTDVNCSRMRPTVSNGVYGYLLIGPNGNSVFFPSTGRMRGNELITWDNDTKMWCKDCAKVRALNVFTIDQIDVSTFWSVDRCEGLPIRPVKERGAAPDTVYLKLNVLDRNIAEAQKLLTTINPEEYSAASYQTLDRNHQRAVAMRAYAVENDGQKHHSYLGNINKVNMELQDSIDHASHFLRMAIVELAPLPKASDIKAVDLGLSVRWASANLGARTETENGYFIAWGELAAKQGRYDWGSYKWCKEDKFSKYVTDSRWGEVDGKTRLDLEDDAAHEYLGGDWRIPTSEEFQELVDKCTFENVLLNGHTVMKATGPNGNCIYFPHAGSTSVVDQIYCWTSDLNVVDNHATCYHIDSFWGKAFKTWEDRCVGLTIRAVCP
;
A
#
# COMPACT_ATOMS: atom_id res chain seq x y z
N MET A 1 -13.59 -91.39 -12.86
CA MET A 1 -12.60 -90.38 -13.31
C MET A 1 -13.13 -89.02 -12.86
N PHE A 2 -12.63 -88.57 -11.75
CA PHE A 2 -12.96 -87.24 -11.26
C PHE A 2 -11.75 -86.36 -11.55
N ALA A 3 -11.94 -85.32 -12.35
CA ALA A 3 -10.94 -84.28 -12.59
C ALA A 3 -11.03 -83.24 -11.47
N SER A 4 -9.91 -83.09 -10.78
CA SER A 4 -9.71 -82.03 -9.75
C SER A 4 -9.47 -80.73 -10.45
N CYS A 5 -10.37 -79.73 -10.20
CA CYS A 5 -10.10 -78.31 -10.48
C CYS A 5 -9.21 -77.78 -9.38
N GLN A 6 -7.96 -77.46 -9.71
CA GLN A 6 -7.14 -76.56 -8.90
C GLN A 6 -7.66 -75.13 -9.05
N LYS A 7 -7.94 -74.52 -7.92
CA LYS A 7 -8.20 -73.02 -7.87
C LYS A 7 -6.85 -72.31 -8.08
N ASP A 8 -6.79 -71.51 -9.08
CA ASP A 8 -5.75 -70.49 -9.21
C ASP A 8 -5.87 -69.53 -8.02
N GLU A 9 -4.82 -69.49 -7.20
CA GLU A 9 -4.68 -68.44 -6.17
C GLU A 9 -4.38 -67.13 -6.89
N ASP A 10 -5.26 -66.10 -6.73
CA ASP A 10 -5.04 -64.79 -7.19
C ASP A 10 -3.78 -64.22 -6.53
N ILE A 11 -2.71 -64.11 -7.29
CA ILE A 11 -1.51 -63.37 -6.86
C ILE A 11 -1.88 -61.87 -6.78
N VAL A 12 -2.16 -61.40 -5.58
CA VAL A 12 -2.29 -59.96 -5.28
C VAL A 12 -0.89 -59.37 -5.51
N PRO A 13 -0.70 -58.45 -6.46
CA PRO A 13 0.59 -57.80 -6.63
C PRO A 13 0.94 -57.02 -5.35
N GLU A 14 2.16 -57.20 -4.86
CA GLU A 14 2.70 -56.42 -3.76
C GLU A 14 2.52 -54.92 -4.07
N PRO A 15 2.04 -54.12 -3.11
CA PRO A 15 1.93 -52.66 -3.30
C PRO A 15 3.31 -52.13 -3.64
N GLN A 16 3.41 -51.47 -4.79
CA GLN A 16 4.63 -50.76 -5.18
C GLN A 16 4.97 -49.75 -4.06
N PRO A 17 6.22 -49.70 -3.61
CA PRO A 17 6.60 -48.69 -2.61
C PRO A 17 6.24 -47.32 -3.13
N GLU A 18 5.52 -46.53 -2.31
CA GLU A 18 5.23 -45.12 -2.64
C GLU A 18 6.54 -44.45 -3.01
N PRO A 19 6.57 -43.70 -4.12
CA PRO A 19 7.78 -42.99 -4.51
C PRO A 19 8.19 -42.07 -3.36
N GLN A 20 9.37 -42.31 -2.81
CA GLN A 20 9.95 -41.43 -1.78
C GLN A 20 9.97 -40.01 -2.33
N PRO A 21 9.49 -38.99 -1.58
CA PRO A 21 9.53 -37.62 -2.04
C PRO A 21 10.98 -37.26 -2.36
N ILE A 22 11.23 -36.86 -3.60
CA ILE A 22 12.55 -36.38 -4.03
C ILE A 22 12.80 -35.10 -3.21
N VAL A 23 13.67 -35.16 -2.23
CA VAL A 23 14.10 -34.01 -1.45
C VAL A 23 15.04 -33.18 -2.33
N VAL A 24 14.45 -32.28 -3.10
CA VAL A 24 15.19 -31.30 -3.87
C VAL A 24 15.68 -30.23 -2.90
N LYS A 25 16.99 -30.07 -2.78
CA LYS A 25 17.58 -29.01 -1.96
C LYS A 25 17.73 -27.75 -2.82
N TYR A 26 16.85 -26.83 -2.66
CA TYR A 26 16.97 -25.49 -3.19
C TYR A 26 17.65 -24.57 -2.18
N ALA A 27 18.31 -23.53 -2.66
CA ALA A 27 18.71 -22.41 -1.80
C ALA A 27 17.47 -21.64 -1.34
N GLU A 28 17.60 -20.88 -0.27
CA GLU A 28 16.51 -20.09 0.29
C GLU A 28 16.87 -18.62 0.30
N TYR A 29 15.87 -17.76 0.08
CA TYR A 29 15.97 -16.38 0.48
C TYR A 29 15.96 -16.30 2.00
N GLU A 30 16.96 -15.67 2.57
CA GLU A 30 17.05 -15.52 4.02
C GLU A 30 15.94 -14.60 4.52
N THR A 31 15.13 -15.09 5.43
CA THR A 31 14.10 -14.32 6.11
C THR A 31 13.79 -14.95 7.46
N ASN A 32 13.60 -14.13 8.47
CA ASN A 32 13.16 -14.53 9.80
C ASN A 32 12.37 -13.39 10.44
N ASP A 33 12.09 -13.48 11.75
CA ASP A 33 11.35 -12.46 12.48
C ASP A 33 12.10 -11.11 12.62
N ASP A 34 13.41 -11.10 12.36
CA ASP A 34 14.24 -9.90 12.52
C ASP A 34 14.58 -9.23 11.19
N TYR A 35 14.68 -10.00 10.10
CA TYR A 35 15.04 -9.45 8.78
C TYR A 35 14.44 -10.23 7.62
N VAL A 36 14.40 -9.57 6.46
CA VAL A 36 13.90 -10.12 5.21
C VAL A 36 14.81 -9.73 4.04
N ASP A 37 15.09 -10.71 3.18
CA ASP A 37 15.71 -10.50 1.88
C ASP A 37 14.62 -10.19 0.85
N LEU A 38 14.57 -8.97 0.34
CA LEU A 38 13.60 -8.54 -0.67
C LEU A 38 14.02 -8.87 -2.10
N GLY A 39 15.20 -9.45 -2.30
CA GLY A 39 15.76 -9.73 -3.63
C GLY A 39 16.34 -8.50 -4.33
N VAL A 40 16.55 -7.37 -3.64
CA VAL A 40 17.11 -6.14 -4.17
C VAL A 40 18.46 -5.83 -3.53
N GLY A 41 19.37 -5.22 -4.28
CA GLY A 41 20.68 -4.83 -3.78
C GLY A 41 21.46 -6.00 -3.17
N ASN A 42 22.46 -5.69 -2.34
CA ASN A 42 23.26 -6.68 -1.60
C ASN A 42 23.04 -6.57 -0.08
N PHE A 43 21.80 -6.41 0.34
CA PHE A 43 21.45 -6.25 1.76
C PHE A 43 20.12 -6.90 2.11
N MET A 44 19.94 -7.18 3.38
CA MET A 44 18.69 -7.57 4.01
C MET A 44 18.19 -6.39 4.85
N ILE A 45 16.87 -6.27 4.98
CA ILE A 45 16.25 -5.19 5.73
C ILE A 45 15.60 -5.74 7.01
N ALA A 46 15.70 -5.00 8.10
CA ALA A 46 15.03 -5.37 9.34
C ALA A 46 13.50 -5.35 9.18
N THR A 47 12.81 -6.27 9.80
CA THR A 47 11.34 -6.33 9.81
C THR A 47 10.71 -5.23 10.67
N LYS A 48 11.47 -4.63 11.56
CA LYS A 48 11.05 -3.64 12.57
C LYS A 48 11.97 -2.42 12.58
N ASN A 49 11.45 -1.29 12.98
CA ASN A 49 12.26 -0.12 13.28
C ASN A 49 13.13 -0.35 14.52
N LEU A 50 14.24 0.36 14.64
CA LEU A 50 15.10 0.27 15.82
C LEU A 50 14.32 0.65 17.09
N GLY A 51 14.39 -0.19 18.12
CA GLY A 51 13.62 -0.06 19.36
C GLY A 51 12.19 -0.61 19.32
N ALA A 52 11.67 -0.95 18.13
CA ALA A 52 10.32 -1.52 17.98
C ALA A 52 10.28 -3.00 18.40
N LYS A 53 9.15 -3.41 19.01
CA LYS A 53 8.88 -4.81 19.36
C LYS A 53 8.13 -5.55 18.25
N ARG A 54 7.29 -4.86 17.51
CA ARG A 54 6.48 -5.38 16.40
C ARG A 54 6.72 -4.55 15.13
N PRO A 55 6.44 -5.09 13.94
CA PRO A 55 6.56 -4.35 12.69
C PRO A 55 5.73 -3.05 12.63
N GLU A 56 4.61 -3.01 13.37
CA GLU A 56 3.69 -1.89 13.42
C GLU A 56 4.10 -0.78 14.38
N ASP A 57 5.06 -1.05 15.30
CA ASP A 57 5.50 -0.05 16.25
C ASP A 57 6.42 0.98 15.56
N THR A 58 6.32 2.24 15.94
CA THR A 58 7.16 3.32 15.39
C THR A 58 8.64 3.12 15.70
N GLY A 59 8.96 2.42 16.80
CA GLY A 59 10.31 2.34 17.34
C GLY A 59 10.75 3.63 18.04
N ASP A 60 12.03 3.72 18.31
CA ASP A 60 12.63 4.88 18.94
C ASP A 60 12.98 5.95 17.89
N PHE A 61 12.92 7.22 18.30
CA PHE A 61 13.36 8.35 17.50
C PHE A 61 14.79 8.73 17.85
N PHE A 62 15.58 9.04 16.83
CA PHE A 62 16.99 9.45 16.97
C PHE A 62 17.22 10.76 16.22
N ALA A 63 18.02 11.66 16.80
CA ALA A 63 18.61 12.71 16.00
C ALA A 63 19.77 12.13 15.16
N TRP A 64 20.00 12.68 13.96
CA TRP A 64 20.96 12.10 13.03
C TRP A 64 22.38 12.05 13.62
N GLY A 65 22.98 10.86 13.66
CA GLY A 65 24.30 10.62 14.24
C GLY A 65 24.30 10.51 15.78
N GLU A 66 23.15 10.58 16.44
CA GLU A 66 23.04 10.27 17.86
C GLU A 66 22.57 8.83 18.05
N THR A 67 23.09 8.17 19.06
CA THR A 67 22.86 6.74 19.31
C THR A 67 21.91 6.45 20.47
N GLU A 68 21.36 7.50 21.07
CA GLU A 68 20.39 7.42 22.17
C GLU A 68 19.16 8.27 21.86
N PRO A 69 17.95 7.78 22.12
CA PRO A 69 16.74 8.59 22.11
C PRO A 69 16.79 9.71 23.16
N LYS A 70 16.04 10.79 22.93
CA LYS A 70 15.94 11.90 23.88
C LYS A 70 14.52 12.50 23.92
N GLU A 71 14.24 13.36 24.89
CA GLU A 71 12.91 13.97 25.06
C GLU A 71 12.69 15.19 24.16
N VAL A 72 13.76 15.94 23.85
CA VAL A 72 13.68 17.19 23.07
C VAL A 72 14.61 17.13 21.87
N TYR A 73 14.05 17.28 20.67
CA TYR A 73 14.75 17.23 19.39
C TYR A 73 14.88 18.63 18.80
N SER A 74 15.91 19.35 19.23
CA SER A 74 16.19 20.73 18.79
C SER A 74 17.70 20.95 18.60
N TRP A 75 18.07 22.05 17.95
CA TRP A 75 19.49 22.41 17.79
C TRP A 75 20.22 22.60 19.12
N GLU A 76 19.52 23.08 20.16
CA GLU A 76 20.12 23.29 21.49
C GLU A 76 20.50 21.98 22.18
N THR A 77 19.78 20.90 21.87
CA THR A 77 20.00 19.57 22.44
C THR A 77 20.80 18.66 21.53
N TYR A 78 21.16 19.10 20.32
CA TYR A 78 21.85 18.27 19.33
C TYR A 78 23.36 18.14 19.66
N LYS A 79 23.77 16.92 20.00
CA LYS A 79 25.13 16.64 20.51
C LYS A 79 26.25 16.89 19.49
N LEU A 80 25.99 16.63 18.20
CA LEU A 80 27.00 16.74 17.15
C LEU A 80 27.26 18.17 16.67
N GLN A 81 26.44 19.15 17.02
CA GLN A 81 26.64 20.55 16.65
C GLN A 81 27.94 21.12 17.21
N THR A 82 28.39 20.64 18.36
CA THR A 82 29.62 21.11 19.05
C THR A 82 30.79 20.14 18.91
N SER A 83 30.61 19.04 18.19
CA SER A 83 31.64 18.01 18.02
C SER A 83 32.64 18.42 16.93
N PRO A 84 33.94 18.17 17.15
CA PRO A 84 34.96 18.32 16.10
C PRO A 84 34.78 17.34 14.94
N THR A 85 33.93 16.34 15.08
CA THR A 85 33.52 15.35 14.05
C THR A 85 32.27 15.74 13.30
N TYR A 86 32.03 17.04 13.10
CA TYR A 86 30.92 17.53 12.31
C TYR A 86 31.02 17.01 10.87
N TYR A 87 30.10 16.13 10.47
CA TYR A 87 30.08 15.51 9.14
C TYR A 87 29.81 16.54 8.04
N LYS A 88 30.59 16.45 6.98
CA LYS A 88 30.46 17.28 5.78
C LYS A 88 29.59 16.60 4.74
N ASP A 89 29.16 17.39 3.76
CA ASP A 89 28.42 16.92 2.60
C ASP A 89 29.17 15.76 1.90
N GLY A 90 28.46 14.65 1.65
CA GLY A 90 29.00 13.45 1.03
C GLY A 90 29.75 12.49 1.97
N GLU A 91 29.89 12.82 3.26
CA GLU A 91 30.42 11.87 4.25
C GLU A 91 29.35 10.92 4.77
N PHE A 92 29.77 9.78 5.29
CA PHE A 92 28.89 8.79 5.93
C PHE A 92 29.11 8.80 7.43
N LEU A 93 28.04 8.55 8.20
CA LEU A 93 28.17 8.28 9.64
C LEU A 93 29.19 7.17 9.87
N GLN A 94 30.09 7.42 10.81
CA GLN A 94 31.01 6.40 11.29
C GLN A 94 30.25 5.40 12.19
N PRO A 95 30.76 4.16 12.36
CA PRO A 95 30.07 3.12 13.12
C PRO A 95 29.67 3.52 14.55
N GLN A 96 30.46 4.36 15.22
CA GLN A 96 30.18 4.84 16.58
C GLN A 96 29.05 5.87 16.65
N ASP A 97 28.69 6.51 15.52
CA ASP A 97 27.63 7.51 15.41
C ASP A 97 26.38 6.93 14.67
N ASP A 98 26.42 5.67 14.29
CA ASP A 98 25.30 4.94 13.67
C ASP A 98 24.55 4.17 14.76
N ALA A 99 23.35 4.63 15.14
CA ALA A 99 22.58 4.03 16.22
C ALA A 99 22.24 2.54 15.98
N ALA A 100 21.99 2.13 14.73
CA ALA A 100 21.74 0.73 14.42
C ALA A 100 23.00 -0.12 14.63
N THR A 101 24.18 0.39 14.26
CA THR A 101 25.46 -0.28 14.49
C THR A 101 25.75 -0.40 15.97
N VAL A 102 25.56 0.67 16.74
CA VAL A 102 25.87 0.70 18.19
C VAL A 102 24.91 -0.20 18.99
N ILE A 103 23.62 -0.16 18.69
CA ILE A 103 22.60 -0.86 19.47
C ILE A 103 22.48 -2.35 19.08
N LEU A 104 22.52 -2.68 17.80
CA LEU A 104 22.32 -4.04 17.33
C LEU A 104 23.62 -4.81 17.11
N GLY A 105 24.71 -4.13 16.75
CA GLY A 105 25.98 -4.79 16.38
C GLY A 105 25.83 -5.75 15.19
N ASN A 106 26.71 -6.74 15.12
CA ASN A 106 26.61 -7.88 14.19
C ASN A 106 26.37 -7.50 12.70
N GLY A 107 26.95 -6.39 12.23
CA GLY A 107 26.83 -5.92 10.86
C GLY A 107 25.55 -5.14 10.53
N TRP A 108 24.71 -4.89 11.51
CA TRP A 108 23.58 -3.98 11.38
C TRP A 108 24.05 -2.52 11.31
N ARG A 109 23.39 -1.74 10.48
CA ARG A 109 23.66 -0.31 10.26
C ARG A 109 22.45 0.41 9.67
N MET A 110 22.52 1.72 9.62
CA MET A 110 21.58 2.52 8.85
C MET A 110 21.79 2.29 7.36
N PRO A 111 20.70 2.34 6.55
CA PRO A 111 20.83 2.26 5.10
C PRO A 111 21.54 3.47 4.51
N THR A 112 22.20 3.30 3.36
CA THR A 112 22.64 4.40 2.50
C THR A 112 21.49 4.89 1.62
N VAL A 113 21.62 6.11 1.08
CA VAL A 113 20.69 6.63 0.08
C VAL A 113 20.64 5.74 -1.15
N ASP A 114 21.78 5.21 -1.59
CA ASP A 114 21.80 4.34 -2.76
C ASP A 114 21.11 3.00 -2.50
N GLU A 115 21.19 2.44 -1.29
CA GLU A 115 20.41 1.25 -0.91
C GLU A 115 18.92 1.53 -0.86
N VAL A 116 18.53 2.69 -0.36
CA VAL A 116 17.13 3.13 -0.37
C VAL A 116 16.60 3.27 -1.80
N LYS A 117 17.40 3.78 -2.75
CA LYS A 117 17.00 3.86 -4.16
C LYS A 117 16.66 2.49 -4.75
N PHE A 118 17.33 1.42 -4.36
CA PHE A 118 16.95 0.06 -4.78
C PHE A 118 15.59 -0.38 -4.26
N LEU A 119 15.15 0.19 -3.13
CA LEU A 119 13.82 -0.08 -2.59
C LEU A 119 12.72 0.72 -3.31
N THR A 120 13.07 1.78 -4.03
CA THR A 120 12.18 2.92 -4.24
C THR A 120 12.01 3.35 -5.69
N ASP A 121 12.62 2.72 -6.66
CA ASP A 121 12.51 3.18 -8.05
C ASP A 121 11.13 2.84 -8.65
N SER A 122 10.15 3.65 -8.26
CA SER A 122 8.76 3.55 -8.70
C SER A 122 8.55 4.05 -10.14
N TYR A 123 9.52 4.78 -10.69
CA TYR A 123 9.44 5.34 -12.05
C TYR A 123 9.98 4.41 -13.13
N THR A 124 10.69 3.36 -12.76
CA THR A 124 11.14 2.39 -13.74
C THR A 124 10.11 1.29 -13.90
N THR A 125 9.87 0.90 -15.14
CA THR A 125 9.21 -0.38 -15.48
C THR A 125 10.13 -1.57 -15.14
N ASP A 126 11.23 -1.32 -14.41
CA ASP A 126 12.17 -2.35 -14.03
C ASP A 126 11.52 -3.27 -12.99
N VAL A 127 11.41 -4.52 -13.37
CA VAL A 127 10.85 -5.61 -12.58
C VAL A 127 11.70 -5.97 -11.36
N ASN A 128 12.91 -5.41 -11.26
CA ASN A 128 13.85 -5.66 -10.18
C ASN A 128 13.69 -4.70 -8.98
N CYS A 129 12.69 -3.81 -8.99
CA CYS A 129 12.40 -2.90 -7.90
C CYS A 129 11.26 -3.38 -7.03
N SER A 130 11.28 -2.99 -5.77
CA SER A 130 10.16 -3.24 -4.86
C SER A 130 8.91 -2.47 -5.29
N ARG A 131 7.74 -3.01 -4.97
CA ARG A 131 6.45 -2.33 -5.14
C ARG A 131 5.91 -1.95 -3.78
N MET A 132 5.45 -0.71 -3.68
CA MET A 132 4.83 -0.18 -2.47
C MET A 132 3.30 -0.32 -2.56
N ARG A 133 2.68 -0.66 -1.42
CA ARG A 133 1.23 -0.67 -1.25
C ARG A 133 0.85 -0.06 0.09
N PRO A 134 0.05 1.02 0.10
CA PRO A 134 -0.57 1.49 1.33
C PRO A 134 -1.41 0.36 1.94
N THR A 135 -1.30 0.15 3.22
CA THR A 135 -2.02 -0.93 3.91
C THR A 135 -2.20 -0.65 5.40
N VAL A 136 -3.05 -1.42 6.03
CA VAL A 136 -3.24 -1.40 7.49
C VAL A 136 -2.84 -2.76 8.03
N SER A 137 -1.85 -2.80 8.93
CA SER A 137 -1.42 -3.99 9.64
C SER A 137 -1.77 -3.85 11.13
N ASN A 138 -2.57 -4.79 11.64
CA ASN A 138 -3.01 -4.80 13.05
C ASN A 138 -3.56 -3.44 13.54
N GLY A 139 -4.29 -2.73 12.68
CA GLY A 139 -4.88 -1.42 12.98
C GLY A 139 -3.93 -0.23 12.82
N VAL A 140 -2.69 -0.45 12.37
CA VAL A 140 -1.70 0.61 12.13
C VAL A 140 -1.57 0.82 10.62
N TYR A 141 -1.77 2.07 10.19
CA TYR A 141 -1.54 2.47 8.81
C TYR A 141 -0.05 2.52 8.49
N GLY A 142 0.28 2.16 7.27
CA GLY A 142 1.64 2.19 6.79
C GLY A 142 1.73 1.65 5.36
N TYR A 143 2.90 1.19 5.00
CA TYR A 143 3.21 0.77 3.64
C TYR A 143 3.85 -0.61 3.63
N LEU A 144 3.35 -1.47 2.76
CA LEU A 144 3.96 -2.76 2.49
C LEU A 144 4.86 -2.63 1.26
N LEU A 145 6.15 -2.84 1.43
CA LEU A 145 7.09 -2.99 0.32
C LEU A 145 7.16 -4.45 -0.09
N ILE A 146 6.93 -4.74 -1.37
CA ILE A 146 6.97 -6.06 -1.95
C ILE A 146 8.15 -6.14 -2.91
N GLY A 147 9.15 -6.91 -2.54
CA GLY A 147 10.35 -7.12 -3.35
C GLY A 147 10.07 -7.91 -4.63
N PRO A 148 10.99 -7.88 -5.61
CA PRO A 148 10.85 -8.63 -6.86
C PRO A 148 10.75 -10.15 -6.64
N ASN A 149 11.31 -10.68 -5.56
CA ASN A 149 11.20 -12.09 -5.18
C ASN A 149 9.85 -12.45 -4.50
N GLY A 150 8.97 -11.48 -4.24
CA GLY A 150 7.70 -11.67 -3.56
C GLY A 150 7.78 -11.71 -2.03
N ASN A 151 8.94 -11.51 -1.43
CA ASN A 151 9.05 -11.17 -0.02
C ASN A 151 8.52 -9.75 0.22
N SER A 152 8.07 -9.48 1.44
CA SER A 152 7.56 -8.15 1.77
C SER A 152 7.93 -7.73 3.19
N VAL A 153 7.97 -6.42 3.42
CA VAL A 153 8.21 -5.80 4.72
C VAL A 153 7.26 -4.63 4.94
N PHE A 154 6.72 -4.51 6.14
CA PHE A 154 5.82 -3.42 6.51
C PHE A 154 6.60 -2.25 7.12
N PHE A 155 6.22 -1.04 6.74
CA PHE A 155 6.69 0.22 7.28
C PHE A 155 5.52 0.97 7.88
N PRO A 156 5.45 1.16 9.21
CA PRO A 156 4.40 1.97 9.83
C PRO A 156 4.56 3.44 9.46
N SER A 157 3.46 4.16 9.37
CA SER A 157 3.48 5.62 9.32
C SER A 157 3.94 6.15 10.67
N THR A 158 5.07 6.86 10.72
CA THR A 158 5.76 7.17 11.97
C THR A 158 5.74 8.65 12.35
N GLY A 159 5.64 9.54 11.36
CA GLY A 159 5.88 10.96 11.60
C GLY A 159 7.34 11.24 12.02
N ARG A 160 7.56 12.40 12.69
CA ARG A 160 8.88 12.86 13.17
C ARG A 160 8.74 13.65 14.46
N MET A 161 9.80 13.67 15.27
CA MET A 161 9.87 14.49 16.48
C MET A 161 10.54 15.83 16.17
N ARG A 162 9.89 16.94 16.51
CA ARG A 162 10.46 18.29 16.49
C ARG A 162 10.22 18.95 17.84
N GLY A 163 11.29 19.38 18.52
CA GLY A 163 11.19 19.73 19.93
C GLY A 163 10.73 18.52 20.76
N ASN A 164 9.65 18.65 21.46
CA ASN A 164 8.98 17.59 22.21
C ASN A 164 7.66 17.13 21.58
N GLU A 165 7.38 17.56 20.35
CA GLU A 165 6.12 17.27 19.64
C GLU A 165 6.33 16.23 18.55
N LEU A 166 5.41 15.26 18.46
CA LEU A 166 5.31 14.33 17.35
C LEU A 166 4.49 14.96 16.21
N ILE A 167 5.10 15.11 15.06
CA ILE A 167 4.47 15.67 13.85
C ILE A 167 4.11 14.52 12.93
N THR A 168 2.81 14.36 12.64
CA THR A 168 2.25 13.23 11.86
C THR A 168 1.40 13.70 10.66
N TRP A 169 1.70 14.87 10.08
CA TRP A 169 0.77 15.55 9.16
C TRP A 169 0.49 14.80 7.86
N ASP A 170 1.41 13.98 7.40
CA ASP A 170 1.39 13.53 6.00
C ASP A 170 1.15 12.01 5.85
N ASN A 171 0.76 11.29 6.92
CA ASN A 171 0.68 9.82 6.89
C ASN A 171 1.93 9.16 6.28
N ASP A 172 3.04 9.88 6.29
CA ASP A 172 4.29 9.44 5.71
C ASP A 172 5.15 8.67 6.72
N THR A 173 6.10 7.97 6.17
CA THR A 173 7.15 7.31 6.94
C THR A 173 8.46 7.98 6.57
N LYS A 174 9.08 8.66 7.54
CA LYS A 174 10.39 9.28 7.39
C LYS A 174 11.43 8.55 8.24
N MET A 175 12.55 8.17 7.64
CA MET A 175 13.61 7.43 8.33
C MET A 175 14.98 7.97 7.94
N TRP A 176 15.93 7.86 8.86
CA TRP A 176 17.31 8.27 8.61
C TRP A 176 18.03 7.34 7.64
N CYS A 177 18.82 7.96 6.74
CA CYS A 177 19.93 7.31 6.04
C CYS A 177 21.26 7.75 6.67
N LYS A 178 22.31 6.95 6.48
CA LYS A 178 23.63 7.24 7.05
C LYS A 178 24.42 8.33 6.28
N ASP A 179 23.98 8.71 5.08
CA ASP A 179 24.63 9.69 4.23
C ASP A 179 24.40 11.11 4.76
N CYS A 180 25.47 11.88 4.84
CA CYS A 180 25.43 13.29 5.16
C CYS A 180 25.22 14.12 3.89
N ALA A 181 24.21 14.95 3.87
CA ALA A 181 24.06 15.95 2.83
C ALA A 181 23.84 17.32 3.46
N LYS A 182 24.79 18.23 3.23
CA LYS A 182 24.83 19.63 3.69
C LYS A 182 24.50 19.87 5.18
N VAL A 183 24.57 21.09 5.65
CA VAL A 183 24.39 21.49 7.05
C VAL A 183 23.05 21.10 7.66
N ARG A 184 22.03 20.97 6.86
CA ARG A 184 20.74 20.38 7.24
C ARG A 184 20.70 18.98 6.69
N ALA A 185 20.43 18.01 7.52
CA ALA A 185 20.38 16.61 7.10
C ALA A 185 19.40 16.47 5.96
N LEU A 186 19.89 15.97 4.89
CA LEU A 186 19.14 15.54 3.74
C LEU A 186 19.18 14.03 3.75
N ASN A 187 18.40 13.41 2.93
CA ASN A 187 18.39 11.98 2.74
C ASN A 187 17.67 11.25 3.85
N VAL A 188 16.44 11.69 3.97
CA VAL A 188 15.41 10.98 4.67
C VAL A 188 14.78 10.01 3.66
N PHE A 189 14.74 8.76 4.02
CA PHE A 189 13.89 7.80 3.35
C PHE A 189 12.45 8.15 3.68
N THR A 190 11.72 8.64 2.69
CA THR A 190 10.30 8.99 2.84
C THR A 190 9.46 8.03 2.03
N ILE A 191 8.50 7.40 2.66
CA ILE A 191 7.42 6.68 1.98
C ILE A 191 6.16 7.50 2.19
N ASP A 192 5.55 7.94 1.12
CA ASP A 192 4.24 8.59 1.12
C ASP A 192 3.26 7.83 0.23
N GLN A 193 2.08 8.37 0.03
CA GLN A 193 1.02 7.70 -0.74
C GLN A 193 1.34 7.53 -2.22
N ILE A 194 2.31 8.27 -2.75
CA ILE A 194 2.63 8.34 -4.18
C ILE A 194 3.94 7.64 -4.47
N ASP A 195 4.94 7.83 -3.63
CA ASP A 195 6.31 7.48 -3.96
C ASP A 195 7.14 7.11 -2.72
N VAL A 196 8.27 6.50 -2.99
CA VAL A 196 9.36 6.38 -2.02
C VAL A 196 10.48 7.26 -2.52
N SER A 197 10.80 8.28 -1.77
CA SER A 197 11.75 9.30 -2.20
C SER A 197 12.86 9.55 -1.17
N THR A 198 13.93 10.18 -1.63
CA THR A 198 15.06 10.61 -0.79
C THR A 198 15.23 12.13 -0.78
N PHE A 199 14.23 12.89 -1.20
CA PHE A 199 14.36 14.32 -1.50
C PHE A 199 13.98 15.30 -0.39
N TRP A 200 13.40 14.82 0.70
CA TRP A 200 12.97 15.70 1.79
C TRP A 200 14.13 16.08 2.71
N SER A 201 14.28 17.36 2.98
CA SER A 201 15.25 17.84 3.96
C SER A 201 14.60 17.94 5.35
N VAL A 202 15.23 17.28 6.31
CA VAL A 202 14.88 17.34 7.73
C VAL A 202 16.10 17.83 8.49
N ASP A 203 15.92 18.64 9.52
CA ASP A 203 17.03 19.12 10.33
C ASP A 203 17.63 17.94 11.14
N ARG A 204 18.97 17.84 11.19
CA ARG A 204 19.68 16.73 11.87
C ARG A 204 19.28 16.57 13.36
N CYS A 205 18.84 17.65 13.97
CA CYS A 205 18.40 17.66 15.36
C CYS A 205 17.01 17.08 15.56
N GLU A 206 16.21 16.94 14.50
CA GLU A 206 14.88 16.31 14.58
C GLU A 206 15.02 14.80 14.84
N GLY A 207 13.99 14.23 15.43
CA GLY A 207 13.95 12.79 15.72
C GLY A 207 13.23 12.02 14.62
N LEU A 208 13.92 11.08 13.99
CA LEU A 208 13.32 10.12 13.08
C LEU A 208 13.64 8.68 13.49
N PRO A 209 12.79 7.72 13.15
CA PRO A 209 13.09 6.31 13.33
C PRO A 209 14.18 5.85 12.34
N ILE A 210 14.72 4.69 12.62
CA ILE A 210 15.72 4.02 11.80
C ILE A 210 15.22 2.64 11.42
N ARG A 211 15.25 2.29 10.13
CA ARG A 211 15.06 0.93 9.66
C ARG A 211 16.43 0.33 9.34
N PRO A 212 16.95 -0.56 10.18
CA PRO A 212 18.27 -1.13 9.99
C PRO A 212 18.36 -2.01 8.73
N VAL A 213 19.54 -2.03 8.14
CA VAL A 213 19.92 -2.97 7.08
C VAL A 213 21.18 -3.73 7.47
N LYS A 214 21.37 -4.88 6.84
CA LYS A 214 22.56 -5.72 7.01
C LYS A 214 22.99 -6.27 5.67
N GLU A 215 24.28 -6.30 5.41
CA GLU A 215 24.80 -6.88 4.17
C GLU A 215 24.44 -8.37 4.06
N ARG A 216 24.11 -8.80 2.86
CA ARG A 216 24.02 -10.22 2.55
C ARG A 216 25.39 -10.85 2.71
N GLY A 217 25.43 -12.07 3.23
CA GLY A 217 26.64 -12.87 3.22
C GLY A 217 27.20 -13.06 1.79
N ALA A 218 28.47 -13.40 1.69
CA ALA A 218 29.07 -13.73 0.40
C ALA A 218 28.23 -14.77 -0.35
N ALA A 219 27.95 -14.50 -1.64
CA ALA A 219 27.24 -15.46 -2.47
C ALA A 219 28.03 -16.79 -2.53
N PRO A 220 27.38 -17.96 -2.40
CA PRO A 220 28.06 -19.24 -2.54
C PRO A 220 28.61 -19.38 -3.96
N ASP A 221 29.70 -20.12 -4.10
CA ASP A 221 30.31 -20.43 -5.41
C ASP A 221 29.33 -21.12 -6.38
N THR A 222 28.34 -21.81 -5.85
CA THR A 222 27.28 -22.44 -6.60
C THR A 222 25.92 -21.82 -6.21
N VAL A 223 25.21 -21.31 -7.20
CA VAL A 223 23.89 -20.73 -7.02
C VAL A 223 22.83 -21.83 -7.27
N TYR A 224 21.84 -21.89 -6.40
CA TYR A 224 20.69 -22.78 -6.54
C TYR A 224 19.42 -21.96 -6.75
N LEU A 225 18.41 -22.51 -7.42
CA LEU A 225 17.10 -21.88 -7.49
C LEU A 225 16.50 -21.73 -6.09
N LYS A 226 15.82 -20.61 -5.88
CA LYS A 226 15.15 -20.30 -4.62
C LYS A 226 13.64 -20.36 -4.83
N LEU A 227 12.98 -21.36 -4.27
CA LEU A 227 11.54 -21.56 -4.40
C LEU A 227 10.76 -21.27 -3.13
N ASN A 228 11.42 -21.11 -1.98
CA ASN A 228 10.77 -21.00 -0.68
C ASN A 228 9.74 -19.86 -0.59
N VAL A 229 10.00 -18.72 -1.23
CA VAL A 229 9.06 -17.58 -1.23
C VAL A 229 7.86 -17.86 -2.15
N LEU A 230 8.11 -18.40 -3.34
CA LEU A 230 7.06 -18.83 -4.27
C LEU A 230 6.15 -19.88 -3.61
N ASP A 231 6.73 -20.89 -2.96
CA ASP A 231 5.99 -21.96 -2.27
C ASP A 231 5.10 -21.42 -1.15
N ARG A 232 5.63 -20.49 -0.34
CA ARG A 232 4.85 -19.83 0.70
C ARG A 232 3.69 -19.02 0.12
N ASN A 233 3.93 -18.22 -0.92
CA ASN A 233 2.89 -17.40 -1.55
C ASN A 233 1.82 -18.28 -2.23
N ILE A 234 2.20 -19.39 -2.85
CA ILE A 234 1.24 -20.39 -3.39
C ILE A 234 0.37 -20.96 -2.27
N ALA A 235 0.97 -21.38 -1.16
CA ALA A 235 0.21 -21.94 -0.03
C ALA A 235 -0.76 -20.92 0.59
N GLU A 236 -0.34 -19.66 0.73
CA GLU A 236 -1.20 -18.57 1.23
C GLU A 236 -2.37 -18.29 0.26
N ALA A 237 -2.10 -18.16 -1.03
CA ALA A 237 -3.13 -17.96 -2.04
C ALA A 237 -4.12 -19.13 -2.12
N GLN A 238 -3.61 -20.38 -2.07
CA GLN A 238 -4.45 -21.59 -2.05
C GLN A 238 -5.37 -21.58 -0.83
N LYS A 239 -4.85 -21.23 0.35
CA LYS A 239 -5.65 -21.10 1.56
C LYS A 239 -6.76 -20.06 1.38
N LEU A 240 -6.43 -18.88 0.86
CA LEU A 240 -7.43 -17.84 0.59
C LEU A 240 -8.51 -18.33 -0.38
N LEU A 241 -8.12 -18.84 -1.56
CA LEU A 241 -9.05 -19.34 -2.58
C LEU A 241 -9.98 -20.46 -2.10
N THR A 242 -9.57 -21.20 -1.07
CA THR A 242 -10.39 -22.30 -0.49
C THR A 242 -11.24 -21.88 0.70
N THR A 243 -10.92 -20.76 1.35
CA THR A 243 -11.58 -20.35 2.61
C THR A 243 -12.50 -19.14 2.46
N ILE A 244 -12.25 -18.28 1.47
CA ILE A 244 -13.07 -17.09 1.25
C ILE A 244 -14.30 -17.41 0.41
N ASN A 245 -15.40 -16.66 0.65
CA ASN A 245 -16.55 -16.64 -0.25
C ASN A 245 -16.28 -15.66 -1.41
N PRO A 246 -16.17 -16.09 -2.68
CA PRO A 246 -15.89 -15.21 -3.80
C PRO A 246 -16.87 -14.03 -3.96
N GLU A 247 -18.12 -14.22 -3.57
CA GLU A 247 -19.17 -13.18 -3.66
C GLU A 247 -18.96 -12.02 -2.68
N GLU A 248 -18.10 -12.21 -1.67
CA GLU A 248 -17.75 -11.17 -0.71
C GLU A 248 -16.55 -10.31 -1.17
N TYR A 249 -16.01 -10.57 -2.36
CA TYR A 249 -14.85 -9.89 -2.90
C TYR A 249 -15.11 -9.30 -4.29
N SER A 250 -14.36 -8.28 -4.66
CA SER A 250 -14.38 -7.75 -6.03
C SER A 250 -14.04 -8.89 -7.01
N ALA A 251 -14.92 -9.15 -7.99
CA ALA A 251 -14.74 -10.20 -8.97
C ALA A 251 -13.40 -10.06 -9.72
N ALA A 252 -12.96 -8.83 -10.01
CA ALA A 252 -11.70 -8.57 -10.68
C ALA A 252 -10.50 -8.94 -9.80
N SER A 253 -10.51 -8.60 -8.50
CA SER A 253 -9.42 -8.94 -7.58
C SER A 253 -9.36 -10.46 -7.33
N TYR A 254 -10.51 -11.10 -7.16
CA TYR A 254 -10.59 -12.55 -6.98
C TYR A 254 -10.06 -13.31 -8.21
N GLN A 255 -10.49 -12.94 -9.43
CA GLN A 255 -10.01 -13.54 -10.67
C GLN A 255 -8.51 -13.29 -10.89
N THR A 256 -8.00 -12.13 -10.45
CA THR A 256 -6.57 -11.83 -10.53
C THR A 256 -5.78 -12.72 -9.57
N LEU A 257 -6.27 -12.94 -8.36
CA LEU A 257 -5.67 -13.87 -7.40
C LEU A 257 -5.65 -15.30 -7.96
N ASP A 258 -6.78 -15.81 -8.44
CA ASP A 258 -6.87 -17.18 -9.00
C ASP A 258 -5.94 -17.38 -10.20
N ARG A 259 -5.95 -16.43 -11.14
CA ARG A 259 -5.07 -16.48 -12.33
C ARG A 259 -3.58 -16.45 -11.95
N ASN A 260 -3.16 -15.59 -11.02
CA ASN A 260 -1.77 -15.53 -10.60
C ASN A 260 -1.36 -16.75 -9.76
N HIS A 261 -2.28 -17.32 -8.97
CA HIS A 261 -2.06 -18.58 -8.30
C HIS A 261 -1.80 -19.73 -9.29
N GLN A 262 -2.64 -19.88 -10.33
CA GLN A 262 -2.46 -20.89 -11.37
C GLN A 262 -1.12 -20.71 -12.11
N ARG A 263 -0.73 -19.48 -12.43
CA ARG A 263 0.57 -19.18 -13.05
C ARG A 263 1.75 -19.52 -12.15
N ALA A 264 1.66 -19.22 -10.86
CA ALA A 264 2.69 -19.53 -9.88
C ALA A 264 2.87 -21.04 -9.71
N VAL A 265 1.78 -21.80 -9.62
CA VAL A 265 1.81 -23.26 -9.57
C VAL A 265 2.46 -23.87 -10.83
N ALA A 266 2.09 -23.36 -12.03
CA ALA A 266 2.69 -23.80 -13.28
C ALA A 266 4.19 -23.44 -13.36
N MET A 267 4.59 -22.24 -12.90
CA MET A 267 6.00 -21.84 -12.86
C MET A 267 6.83 -22.72 -11.91
N ARG A 268 6.28 -23.02 -10.74
CA ARG A 268 6.91 -23.96 -9.80
C ARG A 268 7.13 -25.35 -10.41
N ALA A 269 6.11 -25.89 -11.05
CA ALA A 269 6.20 -27.19 -11.72
C ALA A 269 7.28 -27.16 -12.80
N TYR A 270 7.29 -26.14 -13.66
CA TYR A 270 8.29 -25.96 -14.69
C TYR A 270 9.72 -25.88 -14.12
N ALA A 271 9.92 -25.14 -13.02
CA ALA A 271 11.20 -24.99 -12.37
C ALA A 271 11.74 -26.35 -11.83
N VAL A 272 10.86 -27.19 -11.29
CA VAL A 272 11.22 -28.52 -10.79
C VAL A 272 11.56 -29.48 -11.95
N GLU A 273 10.76 -29.48 -13.03
CA GLU A 273 10.97 -30.32 -14.20
C GLU A 273 12.27 -29.98 -14.95
N ASN A 274 12.66 -28.72 -14.96
CA ASN A 274 13.89 -28.28 -15.63
C ASN A 274 15.12 -28.32 -14.72
N ASP A 275 15.07 -29.10 -13.67
CA ASP A 275 16.15 -29.38 -12.70
C ASP A 275 16.88 -28.13 -12.24
N GLY A 276 16.15 -27.28 -11.53
CA GLY A 276 16.70 -26.10 -10.95
C GLY A 276 17.68 -26.30 -9.80
N GLN A 277 18.26 -27.49 -9.64
CA GLN A 277 19.10 -27.76 -8.47
C GLN A 277 20.46 -27.10 -8.53
N LYS A 278 20.99 -26.83 -9.72
CA LYS A 278 22.37 -26.35 -9.90
C LYS A 278 22.44 -25.25 -10.94
N HIS A 279 23.09 -24.18 -10.58
CA HIS A 279 23.50 -23.11 -11.48
C HIS A 279 25.01 -23.03 -11.50
N HIS A 280 25.54 -22.44 -12.53
CA HIS A 280 26.95 -22.20 -12.63
C HIS A 280 27.41 -21.11 -11.67
N SER A 281 28.71 -21.18 -11.32
CA SER A 281 29.35 -20.28 -10.38
C SER A 281 29.08 -18.81 -10.67
N TYR A 282 28.83 -18.05 -9.64
CA TYR A 282 28.58 -16.61 -9.64
C TYR A 282 29.78 -15.78 -10.08
N LEU A 283 31.00 -16.32 -9.97
CA LEU A 283 32.26 -15.63 -10.28
C LEU A 283 32.65 -15.85 -11.75
N GLY A 284 31.96 -15.21 -12.68
CA GLY A 284 32.46 -14.97 -14.03
C GLY A 284 31.83 -15.73 -15.18
N ASN A 285 31.05 -16.82 -14.93
CA ASN A 285 30.28 -17.52 -15.95
C ASN A 285 28.88 -17.84 -15.45
N ILE A 286 28.05 -16.81 -15.36
CA ILE A 286 26.64 -16.97 -15.01
C ILE A 286 25.96 -17.71 -16.15
N ASN A 287 25.35 -18.82 -15.84
CA ASN A 287 24.43 -19.46 -16.78
C ASN A 287 23.17 -18.59 -16.91
N LYS A 288 23.12 -17.83 -17.98
CA LYS A 288 21.98 -16.92 -18.26
C LYS A 288 20.63 -17.63 -18.19
N VAL A 289 20.57 -18.90 -18.61
CA VAL A 289 19.33 -19.67 -18.58
C VAL A 289 18.80 -19.85 -17.16
N ASN A 290 19.67 -20.16 -16.21
CA ASN A 290 19.26 -20.35 -14.82
C ASN A 290 18.94 -19.01 -14.11
N MET A 291 19.63 -17.93 -14.47
CA MET A 291 19.27 -16.59 -14.00
C MET A 291 17.89 -16.17 -14.54
N GLU A 292 17.64 -16.38 -15.82
CA GLU A 292 16.32 -16.10 -16.43
C GLU A 292 15.22 -16.96 -15.79
N LEU A 293 15.52 -18.21 -15.39
CA LEU A 293 14.58 -19.06 -14.69
C LEU A 293 14.30 -18.55 -13.27
N GLN A 294 15.33 -18.12 -12.52
CA GLN A 294 15.12 -17.51 -11.20
C GLN A 294 14.31 -16.21 -11.30
N ASP A 295 14.60 -15.37 -12.28
CA ASP A 295 13.82 -14.15 -12.51
C ASP A 295 12.34 -14.47 -12.81
N SER A 296 12.08 -15.52 -13.57
CA SER A 296 10.72 -15.98 -13.86
C SER A 296 9.99 -16.51 -12.61
N ILE A 297 10.70 -17.22 -11.73
CA ILE A 297 10.21 -17.69 -10.44
C ILE A 297 9.88 -16.48 -9.54
N ASP A 298 10.80 -15.53 -9.45
CA ASP A 298 10.66 -14.34 -8.63
C ASP A 298 9.48 -13.47 -9.12
N HIS A 299 9.35 -13.29 -10.43
CA HIS A 299 8.19 -12.62 -11.05
C HIS A 299 6.86 -13.31 -10.68
N ALA A 300 6.79 -14.63 -10.82
CA ALA A 300 5.57 -15.35 -10.49
C ALA A 300 5.21 -15.18 -9.01
N SER A 301 6.21 -15.21 -8.14
CA SER A 301 6.07 -14.97 -6.70
C SER A 301 5.62 -13.54 -6.39
N HIS A 302 6.24 -12.55 -7.02
CA HIS A 302 5.90 -11.14 -6.87
C HIS A 302 4.45 -10.84 -7.27
N PHE A 303 4.03 -11.26 -8.48
CA PHE A 303 2.66 -11.01 -8.95
C PHE A 303 1.61 -11.75 -8.12
N LEU A 304 1.95 -12.93 -7.61
CA LEU A 304 1.06 -13.64 -6.71
C LEU A 304 0.94 -12.91 -5.37
N ARG A 305 2.05 -12.42 -4.81
CA ARG A 305 2.02 -11.61 -3.59
C ARG A 305 1.21 -10.33 -3.75
N MET A 306 1.38 -9.64 -4.89
CA MET A 306 0.56 -8.47 -5.24
C MET A 306 -0.92 -8.82 -5.25
N ALA A 307 -1.31 -9.90 -5.92
CA ALA A 307 -2.70 -10.31 -6.01
C ALA A 307 -3.31 -10.71 -4.64
N ILE A 308 -2.51 -11.29 -3.74
CA ILE A 308 -2.92 -11.58 -2.36
C ILE A 308 -3.23 -10.27 -1.61
N VAL A 309 -2.33 -9.30 -1.69
CA VAL A 309 -2.46 -8.01 -0.98
C VAL A 309 -3.57 -7.14 -1.56
N GLU A 310 -3.79 -7.22 -2.88
CA GLU A 310 -4.81 -6.46 -3.60
C GLU A 310 -6.19 -7.14 -3.61
N LEU A 311 -6.33 -8.29 -2.93
CA LEU A 311 -7.62 -8.96 -2.80
C LEU A 311 -8.58 -8.07 -2.00
N ALA A 312 -9.55 -7.48 -2.71
CA ALA A 312 -10.42 -6.45 -2.17
C ALA A 312 -11.77 -7.05 -1.74
N PRO A 313 -12.05 -7.16 -0.44
CA PRO A 313 -13.38 -7.52 0.03
C PRO A 313 -14.37 -6.43 -0.36
N LEU A 314 -15.57 -6.87 -0.78
CA LEU A 314 -16.66 -5.93 -1.01
C LEU A 314 -17.14 -5.37 0.33
N PRO A 315 -17.36 -4.06 0.42
CA PRO A 315 -17.97 -3.48 1.61
C PRO A 315 -19.37 -4.03 1.77
N LYS A 316 -19.75 -4.37 3.00
CA LYS A 316 -21.12 -4.73 3.31
C LYS A 316 -21.89 -3.43 3.58
N ALA A 317 -23.09 -3.30 3.02
CA ALA A 317 -23.96 -2.16 3.32
C ALA A 317 -24.19 -1.98 4.85
N SER A 318 -24.07 -3.06 5.63
CA SER A 318 -24.16 -3.06 7.09
C SER A 318 -23.00 -2.35 7.80
N ASP A 319 -21.87 -2.13 7.13
CA ASP A 319 -20.68 -1.51 7.74
C ASP A 319 -20.84 0.01 7.82
N ILE A 320 -21.65 0.60 6.94
CA ILE A 320 -21.92 2.04 6.88
C ILE A 320 -23.21 2.36 7.66
N LYS A 321 -23.07 3.19 8.69
CA LYS A 321 -24.18 3.63 9.53
C LYS A 321 -24.62 5.04 9.12
N ALA A 322 -25.92 5.32 9.27
CA ALA A 322 -26.46 6.67 9.13
C ALA A 322 -26.25 7.43 10.45
N VAL A 323 -25.51 8.53 10.41
CA VAL A 323 -25.21 9.40 11.53
C VAL A 323 -26.06 10.65 11.41
N ASP A 324 -26.90 10.91 12.40
CA ASP A 324 -27.63 12.16 12.55
C ASP A 324 -26.69 13.22 13.12
N LEU A 325 -26.36 14.22 12.33
CA LEU A 325 -25.54 15.37 12.74
C LEU A 325 -26.39 16.59 13.17
N GLY A 326 -27.72 16.46 13.22
CA GLY A 326 -28.64 17.58 13.43
C GLY A 326 -28.80 18.45 12.16
N LEU A 327 -28.61 17.84 10.99
CA LEU A 327 -28.76 18.44 9.66
C LEU A 327 -30.04 17.94 8.99
N SER A 328 -30.31 18.44 7.78
CA SER A 328 -31.49 18.04 7.00
C SER A 328 -31.50 16.57 6.58
N VAL A 329 -30.32 15.96 6.47
CA VAL A 329 -30.10 14.55 6.13
C VAL A 329 -29.12 13.88 7.09
N ARG A 330 -29.17 12.57 7.20
CA ARG A 330 -28.18 11.77 7.91
C ARG A 330 -27.02 11.43 6.98
N TRP A 331 -25.81 11.44 7.52
CA TRP A 331 -24.59 11.21 6.78
C TRP A 331 -24.03 9.82 7.04
N ALA A 332 -23.42 9.22 6.04
CA ALA A 332 -22.73 7.95 6.19
C ALA A 332 -21.54 8.09 7.17
N SER A 333 -21.34 7.09 8.04
CA SER A 333 -20.23 7.07 9.01
C SER A 333 -18.86 6.99 8.34
N ALA A 334 -18.79 6.41 7.13
CA ALA A 334 -17.56 6.23 6.36
C ALA A 334 -17.79 6.52 4.86
N ASN A 335 -16.73 6.67 4.10
CA ASN A 335 -16.80 6.82 2.64
C ASN A 335 -17.35 5.53 2.00
N LEU A 336 -17.97 5.67 0.84
CA LEU A 336 -18.45 4.53 0.07
C LEU A 336 -17.30 3.58 -0.23
N GLY A 337 -17.47 2.31 0.10
CA GLY A 337 -16.42 1.30 -0.08
C GLY A 337 -15.40 1.21 1.07
N ALA A 338 -15.52 2.04 2.10
CA ALA A 338 -14.74 1.93 3.33
C ALA A 338 -15.46 1.02 4.34
N ARG A 339 -14.69 0.27 5.12
CA ARG A 339 -15.18 -0.57 6.24
C ARG A 339 -15.10 0.16 7.57
N THR A 340 -14.20 1.15 7.64
CA THR A 340 -13.96 1.98 8.82
C THR A 340 -13.95 3.46 8.45
N GLU A 341 -14.05 4.31 9.46
CA GLU A 341 -14.06 5.77 9.28
C GLU A 341 -12.71 6.34 8.80
N THR A 342 -11.63 5.56 8.90
CA THR A 342 -10.28 5.96 8.50
C THR A 342 -9.85 5.45 7.13
N GLU A 343 -10.61 4.53 6.53
CA GLU A 343 -10.33 4.03 5.18
C GLU A 343 -10.81 5.03 4.12
N ASN A 344 -10.04 5.17 3.04
CA ASN A 344 -10.36 6.09 1.96
C ASN A 344 -11.66 5.74 1.22
N GLY A 345 -12.00 4.45 1.15
CA GLY A 345 -13.10 3.96 0.34
C GLY A 345 -12.76 3.93 -1.15
N TYR A 346 -13.79 3.88 -1.99
CA TYR A 346 -13.63 3.85 -3.44
C TYR A 346 -13.45 5.24 -4.03
N PHE A 347 -12.59 5.33 -5.04
CA PHE A 347 -12.55 6.44 -5.96
C PHE A 347 -13.45 6.11 -7.15
N ILE A 348 -14.47 6.90 -7.38
CA ILE A 348 -15.47 6.65 -8.43
C ILE A 348 -15.58 7.89 -9.31
N ALA A 349 -15.60 7.72 -10.62
CA ALA A 349 -15.85 8.80 -11.57
C ALA A 349 -17.33 9.21 -11.50
N TRP A 350 -17.62 10.49 -11.67
CA TRP A 350 -18.96 11.04 -11.47
C TRP A 350 -20.01 10.36 -12.38
N GLY A 351 -21.09 9.83 -11.80
CA GLY A 351 -22.13 9.11 -12.53
C GLY A 351 -21.74 7.70 -12.97
N GLU A 352 -20.60 7.18 -12.57
CA GLU A 352 -20.26 5.77 -12.70
C GLU A 352 -20.59 5.01 -11.40
N LEU A 353 -20.89 3.73 -11.51
CA LEU A 353 -21.36 2.93 -10.38
C LEU A 353 -20.25 2.16 -9.66
N ALA A 354 -19.05 2.08 -10.25
CA ALA A 354 -17.96 1.29 -9.70
C ALA A 354 -16.60 1.99 -9.86
N ALA A 355 -15.69 1.68 -8.94
CA ALA A 355 -14.29 2.07 -9.05
C ALA A 355 -13.63 1.37 -10.25
N LYS A 356 -12.75 2.08 -10.96
CA LYS A 356 -12.01 1.54 -12.12
C LYS A 356 -10.76 0.79 -11.67
N GLN A 357 -10.44 -0.26 -12.39
CA GLN A 357 -9.18 -0.99 -12.24
C GLN A 357 -8.02 -0.35 -13.04
N GLY A 358 -8.23 0.81 -13.66
CA GLY A 358 -7.29 1.45 -14.57
C GLY A 358 -7.31 2.97 -14.49
N ARG A 359 -7.08 3.60 -15.62
CA ARG A 359 -6.99 5.06 -15.70
C ARG A 359 -8.34 5.74 -15.46
N TYR A 360 -8.25 6.93 -14.86
CA TYR A 360 -9.35 7.88 -14.70
C TYR A 360 -9.11 9.04 -15.66
N ASP A 361 -9.52 8.87 -16.92
CA ASP A 361 -9.37 9.84 -17.98
C ASP A 361 -10.63 9.84 -18.88
N TRP A 362 -10.72 10.81 -19.79
CA TRP A 362 -11.86 10.95 -20.69
C TRP A 362 -12.05 9.75 -21.62
N GLY A 363 -10.97 9.07 -22.01
CA GLY A 363 -11.02 7.88 -22.86
C GLY A 363 -11.63 6.66 -22.15
N SER A 364 -11.57 6.62 -20.83
CA SER A 364 -12.15 5.55 -19.99
C SER A 364 -13.49 5.93 -19.36
N TYR A 365 -13.94 7.18 -19.50
CA TYR A 365 -15.16 7.66 -18.87
C TYR A 365 -16.41 7.19 -19.61
N LYS A 366 -17.33 6.53 -18.88
CA LYS A 366 -18.56 5.90 -19.38
C LYS A 366 -19.38 6.81 -20.31
N TRP A 367 -19.48 8.10 -19.98
CA TRP A 367 -20.35 9.05 -20.64
C TRP A 367 -19.65 9.90 -21.72
N CYS A 368 -18.34 9.69 -21.95
CA CYS A 368 -17.57 10.42 -22.98
C CYS A 368 -17.17 9.49 -24.14
N LYS A 369 -17.47 9.92 -25.34
CA LYS A 369 -17.03 9.26 -26.57
C LYS A 369 -16.70 10.32 -27.63
N GLU A 370 -15.47 10.24 -28.18
CA GLU A 370 -15.01 11.19 -29.21
C GLU A 370 -15.21 12.67 -28.79
N ASP A 371 -14.82 12.99 -27.54
CA ASP A 371 -14.95 14.30 -26.91
C ASP A 371 -16.40 14.84 -26.81
N LYS A 372 -17.39 13.95 -26.88
CA LYS A 372 -18.81 14.26 -26.68
C LYS A 372 -19.38 13.45 -25.53
N PHE A 373 -20.25 14.09 -24.76
CA PHE A 373 -20.96 13.45 -23.66
C PHE A 373 -22.32 12.93 -24.14
N SER A 374 -22.69 11.76 -23.62
CA SER A 374 -23.95 11.10 -23.97
C SER A 374 -25.04 11.26 -22.90
N LYS A 375 -24.72 11.80 -21.71
CA LYS A 375 -25.67 12.06 -20.64
C LYS A 375 -25.20 13.24 -19.77
N TYR A 376 -26.15 13.94 -19.15
CA TYR A 376 -25.90 15.14 -18.32
C TYR A 376 -25.25 16.27 -19.12
N VAL A 377 -25.90 16.62 -20.22
CA VAL A 377 -25.46 17.64 -21.18
C VAL A 377 -26.38 18.84 -21.12
N THR A 378 -25.86 20.01 -20.74
CA THR A 378 -26.61 21.27 -20.69
C THR A 378 -26.29 22.23 -21.83
N ASP A 379 -25.22 21.97 -22.59
CA ASP A 379 -24.78 22.79 -23.71
C ASP A 379 -24.40 21.91 -24.91
N SER A 380 -24.92 22.27 -26.08
CA SER A 380 -24.72 21.54 -27.35
C SER A 380 -23.26 21.45 -27.80
N ARG A 381 -22.37 22.28 -27.26
CA ARG A 381 -20.92 22.19 -27.49
C ARG A 381 -20.38 20.84 -27.02
N TRP A 382 -20.98 20.24 -25.99
CA TRP A 382 -20.50 19.03 -25.33
C TRP A 382 -21.23 17.76 -25.75
N GLY A 383 -22.35 17.86 -26.47
CA GLY A 383 -23.14 16.71 -26.90
C GLY A 383 -24.61 17.04 -27.16
N GLU A 384 -25.45 16.02 -27.25
CA GLU A 384 -26.90 16.20 -27.32
C GLU A 384 -27.43 16.64 -25.95
N VAL A 385 -28.11 17.79 -25.93
CA VAL A 385 -28.61 18.39 -24.68
C VAL A 385 -29.77 17.59 -24.12
N ASP A 386 -29.59 17.01 -22.94
CA ASP A 386 -30.63 16.36 -22.15
C ASP A 386 -31.16 17.21 -20.99
N GLY A 387 -30.51 18.34 -20.71
CA GLY A 387 -30.89 19.30 -19.68
C GLY A 387 -30.79 18.80 -18.23
N LYS A 388 -30.21 17.64 -18.01
CA LYS A 388 -30.03 17.06 -16.67
C LYS A 388 -28.83 17.73 -15.97
N THR A 389 -29.08 18.23 -14.77
CA THR A 389 -28.07 18.92 -13.93
C THR A 389 -27.76 18.20 -12.63
N ARG A 390 -28.38 17.02 -12.43
CA ARG A 390 -28.19 16.18 -11.24
C ARG A 390 -28.25 14.71 -11.66
N LEU A 391 -27.49 13.84 -10.96
CA LEU A 391 -27.51 12.40 -11.20
C LEU A 391 -28.91 11.82 -11.00
N ASP A 392 -29.32 10.98 -11.94
CA ASP A 392 -30.44 10.06 -11.76
C ASP A 392 -30.00 8.96 -10.74
N LEU A 393 -30.95 8.39 -9.99
CA LEU A 393 -30.65 7.33 -9.02
C LEU A 393 -29.99 6.10 -9.67
N GLU A 394 -30.28 5.80 -10.92
CA GLU A 394 -29.66 4.70 -11.67
C GLU A 394 -28.17 4.90 -11.97
N ASP A 395 -27.65 6.13 -11.82
CA ASP A 395 -26.23 6.50 -11.99
C ASP A 395 -25.61 6.96 -10.66
N ASP A 396 -26.29 6.72 -9.55
CA ASP A 396 -25.83 7.06 -8.21
C ASP A 396 -25.15 5.85 -7.55
N ALA A 397 -23.82 5.89 -7.43
CA ALA A 397 -23.06 4.79 -6.85
C ALA A 397 -23.42 4.51 -5.38
N ALA A 398 -23.82 5.51 -4.60
CA ALA A 398 -24.21 5.30 -3.22
C ALA A 398 -25.56 4.56 -3.14
N HIS A 399 -26.49 4.88 -4.04
CA HIS A 399 -27.76 4.15 -4.17
C HIS A 399 -27.54 2.70 -4.59
N GLU A 400 -26.68 2.48 -5.60
CA GLU A 400 -26.37 1.13 -6.09
C GLU A 400 -25.73 0.24 -5.01
N TYR A 401 -24.75 0.77 -4.26
CA TYR A 401 -24.02 -0.01 -3.27
C TYR A 401 -24.75 -0.21 -1.94
N LEU A 402 -25.45 0.82 -1.46
CA LEU A 402 -26.05 0.81 -0.13
C LEU A 402 -27.55 0.47 -0.18
N GLY A 403 -28.19 0.70 -1.32
CA GLY A 403 -29.62 0.47 -1.51
C GLY A 403 -30.51 1.43 -0.72
N GLY A 404 -31.82 1.16 -0.73
CA GLY A 404 -32.80 1.97 0.01
C GLY A 404 -32.79 3.44 -0.38
N ASP A 405 -32.79 4.33 0.61
CA ASP A 405 -32.82 5.78 0.40
C ASP A 405 -31.41 6.43 0.39
N TRP A 406 -30.35 5.62 0.38
CA TRP A 406 -28.98 6.13 0.27
C TRP A 406 -28.72 6.73 -1.11
N ARG A 407 -28.00 7.85 -1.14
CA ARG A 407 -27.59 8.53 -2.37
C ARG A 407 -26.39 9.43 -2.14
N ILE A 408 -25.81 9.93 -3.21
CA ILE A 408 -24.78 10.99 -3.19
C ILE A 408 -25.47 12.30 -2.73
N PRO A 409 -24.85 13.11 -1.83
CA PRO A 409 -25.41 14.36 -1.38
C PRO A 409 -25.55 15.38 -2.50
N THR A 410 -26.51 16.25 -2.40
CA THR A 410 -26.58 17.44 -3.25
C THR A 410 -25.57 18.50 -2.79
N SER A 411 -25.29 19.49 -3.63
CA SER A 411 -24.42 20.60 -3.26
C SER A 411 -24.99 21.40 -2.08
N GLU A 412 -26.31 21.52 -1.98
CA GLU A 412 -26.97 22.23 -0.90
C GLU A 412 -26.81 21.48 0.44
N GLU A 413 -26.93 20.16 0.43
CA GLU A 413 -26.74 19.33 1.63
C GLU A 413 -25.28 19.34 2.10
N PHE A 414 -24.33 19.31 1.16
CA PHE A 414 -22.93 19.43 1.51
C PHE A 414 -22.59 20.84 2.03
N GLN A 415 -23.21 21.88 1.44
CA GLN A 415 -23.07 23.25 1.95
C GLN A 415 -23.64 23.39 3.37
N GLU A 416 -24.79 22.72 3.65
CA GLU A 416 -25.34 22.70 5.00
C GLU A 416 -24.36 22.06 6.00
N LEU A 417 -23.70 20.95 5.63
CA LEU A 417 -22.66 20.33 6.44
C LEU A 417 -21.53 21.31 6.74
N VAL A 418 -21.06 22.04 5.72
CA VAL A 418 -19.97 23.03 5.85
C VAL A 418 -20.38 24.19 6.74
N ASP A 419 -21.61 24.70 6.60
CA ASP A 419 -22.07 25.88 7.32
C ASP A 419 -22.40 25.61 8.79
N LYS A 420 -22.83 24.38 9.11
CA LYS A 420 -23.35 24.04 10.43
C LYS A 420 -22.44 23.15 11.29
N CYS A 421 -21.47 22.48 10.69
CA CYS A 421 -20.51 21.65 11.41
C CYS A 421 -19.19 22.35 11.67
N THR A 422 -18.50 21.95 12.72
CA THR A 422 -17.13 22.34 12.98
C THR A 422 -16.19 21.28 12.47
N PHE A 423 -15.06 21.71 11.87
CA PHE A 423 -14.06 20.80 11.29
C PHE A 423 -12.75 20.92 12.06
N GLU A 424 -12.18 19.79 12.48
CA GLU A 424 -10.89 19.73 13.15
C GLU A 424 -10.13 18.47 12.75
N ASN A 425 -8.80 18.57 12.57
CA ASN A 425 -7.95 17.41 12.40
C ASN A 425 -7.80 16.67 13.73
N VAL A 426 -8.02 15.39 13.72
CA VAL A 426 -7.86 14.51 14.88
C VAL A 426 -7.11 13.24 14.50
N LEU A 427 -6.40 12.66 15.47
CA LEU A 427 -5.79 11.36 15.32
C LEU A 427 -6.81 10.28 15.74
N LEU A 428 -7.25 9.46 14.78
CA LEU A 428 -8.18 8.37 15.00
C LEU A 428 -7.52 7.05 14.58
N ASN A 429 -7.30 6.14 15.51
CA ASN A 429 -6.66 4.83 15.25
C ASN A 429 -5.30 4.94 14.53
N GLY A 430 -4.51 5.99 14.82
CA GLY A 430 -3.23 6.22 14.18
C GLY A 430 -3.28 6.96 12.83
N HIS A 431 -4.48 7.34 12.36
CA HIS A 431 -4.67 8.10 11.12
C HIS A 431 -5.07 9.54 11.44
N THR A 432 -4.47 10.50 10.76
CA THR A 432 -4.99 11.87 10.75
C THR A 432 -6.22 11.91 9.86
N VAL A 433 -7.33 12.33 10.42
CA VAL A 433 -8.61 12.47 9.72
C VAL A 433 -9.25 13.80 10.07
N MET A 434 -10.07 14.34 9.17
CA MET A 434 -10.88 15.52 9.44
C MET A 434 -12.17 15.10 10.12
N LYS A 435 -12.37 15.50 11.37
CA LYS A 435 -13.60 15.30 12.12
C LYS A 435 -14.56 16.46 11.84
N ALA A 436 -15.75 16.14 11.38
CA ALA A 436 -16.87 17.06 11.26
C ALA A 436 -17.87 16.82 12.39
N THR A 437 -18.04 17.82 13.28
CA THR A 437 -18.96 17.72 14.43
C THR A 437 -20.19 18.57 14.16
N GLY A 438 -21.35 17.95 14.18
CA GLY A 438 -22.63 18.59 13.96
C GLY A 438 -23.15 19.38 15.16
N PRO A 439 -24.20 20.20 14.98
CA PRO A 439 -24.79 21.02 16.05
C PRO A 439 -25.36 20.19 17.21
N ASN A 440 -25.69 18.93 17.00
CA ASN A 440 -26.16 18.01 18.04
C ASN A 440 -25.03 17.29 18.79
N GLY A 441 -23.75 17.56 18.45
CA GLY A 441 -22.56 16.95 19.07
C GLY A 441 -22.12 15.62 18.49
N ASN A 442 -22.91 15.00 17.59
CA ASN A 442 -22.48 13.83 16.85
C ASN A 442 -21.45 14.22 15.78
N CYS A 443 -20.61 13.28 15.39
CA CYS A 443 -19.55 13.55 14.41
C CYS A 443 -19.38 12.41 13.39
N ILE A 444 -18.77 12.77 12.26
CA ILE A 444 -18.25 11.86 11.24
C ILE A 444 -16.81 12.23 10.93
N TYR A 445 -16.08 11.31 10.30
CA TYR A 445 -14.66 11.51 10.00
C TYR A 445 -14.41 11.36 8.51
N PHE A 446 -13.62 12.27 7.94
CA PHE A 446 -13.19 12.24 6.55
C PHE A 446 -11.70 11.91 6.49
N PRO A 447 -11.29 10.77 5.92
CA PRO A 447 -9.89 10.48 5.68
C PRO A 447 -9.32 11.44 4.61
N HIS A 448 -8.02 11.72 4.67
CA HIS A 448 -7.31 12.52 3.65
C HIS A 448 -7.08 11.68 2.38
N ALA A 449 -8.17 11.25 1.78
CA ALA A 449 -8.14 10.29 0.68
C ALA A 449 -7.57 10.85 -0.62
N GLY A 450 -7.61 12.18 -0.81
CA GLY A 450 -7.24 12.80 -2.08
C GLY A 450 -8.25 12.54 -3.20
N SER A 451 -7.71 12.49 -4.40
CA SER A 451 -8.38 12.09 -5.63
C SER A 451 -7.45 11.18 -6.44
N THR A 452 -7.87 10.68 -7.58
CA THR A 452 -6.97 9.97 -8.51
C THR A 452 -5.90 10.87 -9.16
N SER A 453 -5.94 12.18 -8.88
CA SER A 453 -5.01 13.20 -9.43
C SER A 453 -4.27 13.98 -8.36
N VAL A 454 -4.78 14.03 -7.13
CA VAL A 454 -4.24 14.82 -6.01
C VAL A 454 -4.28 14.00 -4.74
N VAL A 455 -3.24 14.07 -3.94
CA VAL A 455 -3.11 13.35 -2.66
C VAL A 455 -3.20 14.31 -1.48
N ASP A 456 -3.38 13.77 -0.27
CA ASP A 456 -3.39 14.49 1.02
C ASP A 456 -4.41 15.61 1.15
N GLN A 457 -5.47 15.52 0.38
CA GLN A 457 -6.61 16.43 0.41
C GLN A 457 -7.89 15.61 0.61
N ILE A 458 -8.99 16.26 0.88
CA ILE A 458 -10.29 15.60 0.99
C ILE A 458 -11.19 16.12 -0.12
N TYR A 459 -11.54 15.23 -1.06
CA TYR A 459 -12.46 15.54 -2.14
C TYR A 459 -13.66 14.58 -2.10
N CYS A 460 -14.86 15.14 -2.14
CA CYS A 460 -16.10 14.37 -2.17
C CYS A 460 -17.01 14.84 -3.29
N TRP A 461 -17.54 13.91 -4.07
CA TRP A 461 -18.57 14.22 -5.07
C TRP A 461 -19.87 14.69 -4.45
N THR A 462 -20.54 15.58 -5.17
CA THR A 462 -21.98 15.81 -5.05
C THR A 462 -22.72 15.25 -6.27
N SER A 463 -24.03 15.09 -6.16
CA SER A 463 -24.87 14.62 -7.29
C SER A 463 -25.05 15.69 -8.38
N ASP A 464 -24.57 16.92 -8.18
CA ASP A 464 -24.84 18.05 -9.07
C ASP A 464 -23.77 18.26 -10.13
N LEU A 465 -24.22 18.58 -11.33
CA LEU A 465 -23.38 19.03 -12.43
C LEU A 465 -22.98 20.50 -12.22
N ASN A 466 -21.74 20.86 -12.56
CA ASN A 466 -21.38 22.25 -12.81
C ASN A 466 -21.75 22.63 -14.25
N VAL A 467 -22.81 23.39 -14.38
CA VAL A 467 -23.39 23.72 -15.71
C VAL A 467 -22.53 24.64 -16.56
N VAL A 468 -21.53 25.32 -15.98
CA VAL A 468 -20.70 26.32 -16.70
C VAL A 468 -19.75 25.62 -17.67
N ASP A 469 -18.99 24.63 -17.17
CA ASP A 469 -17.89 24.01 -17.91
C ASP A 469 -18.05 22.50 -18.09
N ASN A 470 -19.26 21.96 -17.84
CA ASN A 470 -19.58 20.56 -17.95
C ASN A 470 -18.74 19.62 -17.04
N HIS A 471 -18.21 20.16 -15.95
CA HIS A 471 -17.58 19.43 -14.86
C HIS A 471 -18.64 18.91 -13.87
N ALA A 472 -18.23 18.15 -12.89
CA ALA A 472 -19.10 17.80 -11.77
C ALA A 472 -18.73 18.61 -10.53
N THR A 473 -19.75 18.95 -9.73
CA THR A 473 -19.55 19.68 -8.49
C THR A 473 -19.04 18.75 -7.40
N CYS A 474 -18.01 19.18 -6.70
CA CYS A 474 -17.48 18.49 -5.52
C CYS A 474 -17.17 19.48 -4.39
N TYR A 475 -16.85 18.94 -3.23
CA TYR A 475 -16.32 19.71 -2.11
C TYR A 475 -14.89 19.28 -1.86
N HIS A 476 -14.04 20.29 -1.71
CA HIS A 476 -12.68 20.17 -1.22
C HIS A 476 -12.66 20.64 0.24
N ILE A 477 -12.26 19.75 1.15
CA ILE A 477 -12.00 20.09 2.55
C ILE A 477 -10.50 20.21 2.70
N ASP A 478 -10.03 21.44 2.93
CA ASP A 478 -8.63 21.75 3.10
C ASP A 478 -8.13 21.15 4.43
N SER A 479 -7.18 20.24 4.32
CA SER A 479 -6.65 19.50 5.46
C SER A 479 -5.85 20.37 6.45
N PHE A 480 -5.32 21.50 5.99
CA PHE A 480 -4.50 22.40 6.82
C PHE A 480 -5.36 23.42 7.57
N TRP A 481 -6.34 24.03 6.90
CA TRP A 481 -7.15 25.11 7.47
C TRP A 481 -8.47 24.63 8.07
N GLY A 482 -8.85 23.36 7.88
CA GLY A 482 -10.15 22.83 8.29
C GLY A 482 -11.33 23.55 7.62
N LYS A 483 -11.12 24.11 6.42
CA LYS A 483 -12.13 24.81 5.66
C LYS A 483 -12.57 23.98 4.46
N ALA A 484 -13.88 23.92 4.26
CA ALA A 484 -14.45 23.26 3.10
C ALA A 484 -14.90 24.29 2.06
N PHE A 485 -14.65 23.97 0.79
CA PHE A 485 -14.96 24.82 -0.35
C PHE A 485 -15.74 24.04 -1.39
N LYS A 486 -16.80 24.63 -1.90
CA LYS A 486 -17.46 24.14 -3.10
C LYS A 486 -16.54 24.40 -4.29
N THR A 487 -16.25 23.35 -5.05
CA THR A 487 -15.41 23.39 -6.26
C THR A 487 -15.98 22.46 -7.33
N TRP A 488 -15.23 22.19 -8.33
CA TRP A 488 -15.57 21.27 -9.41
C TRP A 488 -14.32 20.50 -9.87
N GLU A 489 -14.56 19.33 -10.43
CA GLU A 489 -13.53 18.48 -11.03
C GLU A 489 -14.03 17.88 -12.34
N ASP A 490 -13.10 17.42 -13.17
CA ASP A 490 -13.42 16.65 -14.36
C ASP A 490 -14.22 15.39 -13.97
N ARG A 491 -15.33 15.12 -14.63
CA ARG A 491 -16.19 13.97 -14.32
C ARG A 491 -15.50 12.63 -14.37
N CYS A 492 -14.42 12.52 -15.17
CA CYS A 492 -13.63 11.29 -15.33
C CYS A 492 -12.69 11.03 -14.14
N VAL A 493 -12.38 12.05 -13.32
CA VAL A 493 -11.54 11.90 -12.14
C VAL A 493 -12.26 11.08 -11.07
N GLY A 494 -11.53 10.21 -10.39
CA GLY A 494 -12.06 9.45 -9.28
C GLY A 494 -12.00 10.27 -7.99
N LEU A 495 -13.15 10.57 -7.38
CA LEU A 495 -13.25 11.13 -6.04
C LEU A 495 -13.98 10.17 -5.11
N THR A 496 -13.85 10.43 -3.81
CA THR A 496 -14.61 9.70 -2.78
C THR A 496 -16.07 10.14 -2.75
N ILE A 497 -16.91 9.30 -2.19
CA ILE A 497 -18.34 9.56 -2.00
C ILE A 497 -18.66 9.39 -0.52
N ARG A 498 -19.21 10.43 0.09
CA ARG A 498 -19.83 10.38 1.41
C ARG A 498 -21.34 10.42 1.24
N ALA A 499 -21.98 9.26 1.38
CA ALA A 499 -23.41 9.10 1.14
C ALA A 499 -24.27 9.79 2.19
N VAL A 500 -25.53 10.10 1.80
CA VAL A 500 -26.58 10.62 2.70
C VAL A 500 -27.85 9.81 2.56
N CYS A 501 -28.67 9.84 3.59
CA CYS A 501 -30.06 9.33 3.56
C CYS A 501 -30.99 10.23 4.40
N PRO A 502 -32.32 10.18 4.20
CA PRO A 502 -33.30 10.97 4.95
C PRO A 502 -33.23 10.79 6.45
#